data_b6e1fa3c3efaebe78e9ba9020336f11e
#
_entry.id   b6e1fa3c3efaebe78e9ba9020336f11e
#
_cell.length_a   1.000
_cell.length_b   1.000
_cell.length_c   1.000
_cell.angle_alpha   90.00
_cell.angle_beta   90.00
_cell.angle_gamma   90.00
#
_symmetry.space_group_name_H-M   'P 1'
#
loop_
_entity.id
_entity.type
_entity.pdbx_description
1 polymer ?
#
loop_
_entity_poly.entity_id
_entity_poly.type
_entity_poly.pdbx_seq_one_letter_code
_entity_poly.pdbx_strand_id
1 'polypeptide(L)'
;MLLNTKSFVYFRNEYSDKLKTPYFIARKLLKKESNGKTVSRPIVQIAVITIALALIVNLITISVVIGFQQEVRNKVVGFGAHAVITKLGENSIMESTPVHKDIKYQMLCQSAKRKRVDGVAYKAGILQAENTATDKKEIQGVVFKGVDGDYDLSFFKQHLTEGKIPSFKSGTISEEVLISKRIATDLGYKVGDVLRAYFVKNKPVKKIYTVAGIYNTGFEDLDKKMIISDIRNIQKLNDWGIQVALRMDDSLVQGNLVLKAEVTGGNGFPRFSWNGQNGNYKGFYFFPETDTVIQVRVGEQSLANFSEEIKYVDSAQLTVKVNRKVPGHFPLAKNGDGTVKKEFLDETGLHYFITDEQGNQFTFRFTDGVGNAHQFISGYELVYNDFNSIQPEVESLRKEILVSPELSQEIGISSILDNQSDIFNWLSFLDINVWIILILMVFIGIINMSSALLVMILVRTNFIGLMKAMGANNWLIQKTFIIQAAFLIVRALIWGNIIGVGLAFLQEKFHLIRLNPEVYYLDAVPIQLNVLHIILLNIATLVICIVALLIPSRFVAKISPVKSIKFN
;
A
#
# COMPACT_ATOMS: atom_id res chain seq x y z
N MET A 1 18.33 17.07 55.04
CA MET A 1 18.95 18.22 54.38
C MET A 1 17.82 19.14 53.90
N LEU A 2 17.35 20.00 54.80
CA LEU A 2 16.20 20.90 54.61
C LEU A 2 16.71 22.18 53.92
N LEU A 3 16.55 22.25 52.60
CA LEU A 3 16.80 23.47 51.86
C LEU A 3 15.68 24.47 52.09
N ASN A 4 16.08 25.56 52.67
CA ASN A 4 15.42 26.72 53.21
C ASN A 4 14.32 27.28 52.27
N THR A 5 13.06 26.99 52.55
CA THR A 5 11.87 27.46 51.82
C THR A 5 11.74 29.00 51.77
N LYS A 6 12.39 29.72 52.67
CA LYS A 6 12.44 31.20 52.67
C LYS A 6 13.26 31.79 51.51
N SER A 7 14.34 31.15 51.08
CA SER A 7 15.13 31.59 49.91
C SER A 7 14.36 31.49 48.61
N PHE A 8 13.51 30.47 48.45
CA PHE A 8 12.70 30.28 47.25
C PHE A 8 11.56 31.30 47.10
N VAL A 9 10.98 31.70 48.22
CA VAL A 9 9.92 32.75 48.25
C VAL A 9 10.51 34.14 47.99
N TYR A 10 11.73 34.44 48.48
CA TYR A 10 12.43 35.70 48.18
C TYR A 10 12.84 35.80 46.72
N PHE A 11 13.38 34.75 46.13
CA PHE A 11 13.69 34.69 44.69
C PHE A 11 12.43 34.83 43.83
N ARG A 12 11.31 34.23 44.22
CA ARG A 12 10.04 34.30 43.50
C ARG A 12 9.42 35.70 43.52
N ASN A 13 9.54 36.45 44.63
CA ASN A 13 9.02 37.81 44.73
C ASN A 13 9.90 38.83 43.99
N GLU A 14 11.24 38.71 44.05
CA GLU A 14 12.16 39.65 43.41
C GLU A 14 12.11 39.52 41.87
N TYR A 15 11.97 38.31 41.32
CA TYR A 15 11.76 38.08 39.90
C TYR A 15 10.35 38.52 39.43
N SER A 16 9.32 38.33 40.26
CA SER A 16 7.94 38.74 39.96
C SER A 16 7.83 40.27 39.83
N ASP A 17 8.49 41.04 40.67
CA ASP A 17 8.45 42.52 40.63
C ASP A 17 9.32 43.09 39.48
N LYS A 18 10.43 42.44 39.15
CA LYS A 18 11.27 42.80 37.96
C LYS A 18 10.57 42.59 36.62
N LEU A 19 9.51 41.76 36.54
CA LEU A 19 8.67 41.54 35.34
C LEU A 19 7.40 42.41 35.34
N LYS A 20 6.83 42.75 36.51
CA LYS A 20 5.58 43.52 36.59
C LYS A 20 5.69 44.92 35.99
N THR A 21 6.81 45.59 36.26
CA THR A 21 7.03 46.96 35.76
C THR A 21 7.18 47.06 34.23
N PRO A 22 8.04 46.25 33.54
CA PRO A 22 8.14 46.26 32.08
C PRO A 22 6.82 45.85 31.41
N TYR A 23 6.11 44.86 31.98
CA TYR A 23 4.82 44.38 31.49
C TYR A 23 3.75 45.46 31.55
N PHE A 24 3.64 46.16 32.73
CA PHE A 24 2.71 47.24 32.92
C PHE A 24 2.95 48.39 31.92
N ILE A 25 4.21 48.80 31.77
CA ILE A 25 4.60 49.85 30.83
C ILE A 25 4.26 49.44 29.40
N ALA A 26 4.64 48.21 29.00
CA ALA A 26 4.35 47.70 27.65
C ALA A 26 2.85 47.68 27.32
N ARG A 27 2.03 47.20 28.27
CA ARG A 27 0.56 47.17 28.14
C ARG A 27 -0.05 48.58 28.03
N LYS A 28 0.45 49.57 28.81
CA LYS A 28 -0.04 50.93 28.78
C LYS A 28 0.36 51.65 27.50
N LEU A 29 1.54 51.37 26.97
CA LEU A 29 2.01 51.88 25.69
C LEU A 29 1.17 51.36 24.52
N LEU A 30 0.78 50.09 24.52
CA LEU A 30 -0.11 49.52 23.50
C LEU A 30 -1.51 50.14 23.53
N LYS A 31 -2.11 50.42 24.71
CA LYS A 31 -3.40 51.07 24.87
C LYS A 31 -3.39 52.53 24.39
N LYS A 32 -2.30 53.28 24.65
CA LYS A 32 -2.17 54.67 24.24
C LYS A 32 -2.03 54.86 22.72
N GLU A 33 -1.53 53.87 22.00
CA GLU A 33 -1.50 53.85 20.54
C GLU A 33 -2.89 53.72 19.90
N SER A 34 -3.86 53.17 20.64
CA SER A 34 -5.25 53.04 20.17
C SER A 34 -5.94 54.38 19.91
N ASN A 35 -5.51 55.48 20.55
CA ASN A 35 -6.22 56.77 20.56
C ASN A 35 -5.49 57.90 19.84
N GLY A 36 -4.34 57.68 19.15
CA GLY A 36 -3.58 58.74 18.48
C GLY A 36 -3.24 58.44 17.04
N LYS A 37 -3.31 59.45 16.15
CA LYS A 37 -2.79 59.41 14.77
C LYS A 37 -1.26 59.44 14.80
N THR A 38 -0.61 58.32 15.03
CA THR A 38 0.86 58.21 15.00
C THR A 38 1.31 57.38 13.80
N VAL A 39 2.38 57.81 13.15
CA VAL A 39 3.03 57.18 11.97
C VAL A 39 3.45 55.73 12.25
N SER A 40 3.62 55.34 13.51
CA SER A 40 3.98 54.00 13.93
C SER A 40 2.88 52.94 13.74
N ARG A 41 1.62 53.32 13.69
CA ARG A 41 0.47 52.41 13.62
C ARG A 41 0.45 51.56 12.31
N PRO A 42 0.63 52.13 11.11
CA PRO A 42 0.68 51.36 9.87
C PRO A 42 1.83 50.37 9.85
N ILE A 43 3.02 50.76 10.33
CA ILE A 43 4.22 49.89 10.32
C ILE A 43 4.06 48.69 11.27
N VAL A 44 3.49 48.91 12.45
CA VAL A 44 3.15 47.85 13.39
C VAL A 44 2.09 46.91 12.81
N GLN A 45 1.07 47.45 12.12
CA GLN A 45 0.07 46.62 11.45
C GLN A 45 0.67 45.75 10.32
N ILE A 46 1.53 46.31 9.50
CA ILE A 46 2.25 45.59 8.45
C ILE A 46 3.06 44.43 9.06
N ALA A 47 3.79 44.68 10.15
CA ALA A 47 4.56 43.64 10.82
C ALA A 47 3.65 42.50 11.36
N VAL A 48 2.51 42.82 11.97
CA VAL A 48 1.55 41.80 12.43
C VAL A 48 0.98 41.00 11.27
N ILE A 49 0.60 41.67 10.17
CA ILE A 49 0.09 41.01 8.97
C ILE A 49 1.13 40.10 8.35
N THR A 50 2.38 40.54 8.26
CA THR A 50 3.47 39.72 7.66
C THR A 50 3.78 38.49 8.49
N ILE A 51 3.81 38.58 9.82
CA ILE A 51 4.02 37.41 10.69
C ILE A 51 2.82 36.47 10.60
N ALA A 52 1.59 36.99 10.58
CA ALA A 52 0.39 36.18 10.38
C ALA A 52 0.43 35.46 9.03
N LEU A 53 0.80 36.15 7.95
CA LEU A 53 0.95 35.56 6.62
C LEU A 53 2.03 34.46 6.59
N ALA A 54 3.20 34.72 7.20
CA ALA A 54 4.25 33.72 7.31
C ALA A 54 3.78 32.45 8.05
N LEU A 55 3.01 32.63 9.14
CA LEU A 55 2.43 31.50 9.86
C LEU A 55 1.40 30.75 9.01
N ILE A 56 0.51 31.46 8.29
CA ILE A 56 -0.47 30.84 7.39
C ILE A 56 0.23 29.98 6.34
N VAL A 57 1.23 30.53 5.66
CA VAL A 57 1.99 29.80 4.63
C VAL A 57 2.67 28.57 5.23
N ASN A 58 3.36 28.72 6.36
CA ASN A 58 4.03 27.60 7.02
C ASN A 58 3.04 26.51 7.45
N LEU A 59 1.89 26.88 8.02
CA LEU A 59 0.85 25.96 8.45
C LEU A 59 0.27 25.18 7.27
N ILE A 60 -0.08 25.87 6.19
CA ILE A 60 -0.61 25.24 4.98
C ILE A 60 0.45 24.31 4.36
N THR A 61 1.69 24.78 4.23
CA THR A 61 2.78 23.98 3.65
C THR A 61 2.99 22.68 4.41
N ILE A 62 3.09 22.72 5.74
CA ILE A 62 3.27 21.52 6.58
C ILE A 62 2.05 20.60 6.43
N SER A 63 0.84 21.15 6.51
CA SER A 63 -0.41 20.36 6.43
C SER A 63 -0.59 19.69 5.07
N VAL A 64 -0.24 20.38 3.98
CA VAL A 64 -0.29 19.84 2.62
C VAL A 64 0.73 18.71 2.46
N VAL A 65 1.99 18.93 2.86
CA VAL A 65 3.04 17.93 2.61
C VAL A 65 2.83 16.68 3.45
N ILE A 66 2.47 16.82 4.73
CA ILE A 66 2.15 15.67 5.57
C ILE A 66 0.93 14.92 5.02
N GLY A 67 -0.12 15.64 4.65
CA GLY A 67 -1.30 15.05 4.03
C GLY A 67 -0.98 14.32 2.73
N PHE A 68 -0.17 14.94 1.88
CA PHE A 68 0.26 14.37 0.61
C PHE A 68 1.07 13.08 0.80
N GLN A 69 2.08 13.09 1.66
CA GLN A 69 2.89 11.92 1.95
C GLN A 69 2.04 10.78 2.53
N GLN A 70 1.14 11.09 3.46
CA GLN A 70 0.28 10.10 4.09
C GLN A 70 -0.67 9.46 3.07
N GLU A 71 -1.27 10.27 2.19
CA GLU A 71 -2.23 9.79 1.21
C GLU A 71 -1.57 8.92 0.13
N VAL A 72 -0.41 9.35 -0.38
CA VAL A 72 0.37 8.54 -1.33
C VAL A 72 0.82 7.22 -0.69
N ARG A 73 1.33 7.26 0.55
CA ARG A 73 1.69 6.04 1.31
C ARG A 73 0.50 5.10 1.46
N ASN A 74 -0.66 5.62 1.86
CA ASN A 74 -1.88 4.83 2.03
C ASN A 74 -2.32 4.15 0.73
N LYS A 75 -2.25 4.86 -0.40
CA LYS A 75 -2.60 4.31 -1.70
C LYS A 75 -1.62 3.24 -2.16
N VAL A 76 -0.32 3.49 -2.07
CA VAL A 76 0.71 2.51 -2.47
C VAL A 76 0.60 1.22 -1.64
N VAL A 77 0.44 1.34 -0.31
CA VAL A 77 0.25 0.20 0.59
C VAL A 77 -1.10 -0.48 0.37
N GLY A 78 -2.14 0.26 0.02
CA GLY A 78 -3.50 -0.26 -0.20
C GLY A 78 -3.60 -1.25 -1.37
N PHE A 79 -2.80 -1.08 -2.41
CA PHE A 79 -2.71 -2.04 -3.52
C PHE A 79 -1.90 -3.30 -3.19
N GLY A 80 -0.95 -3.20 -2.29
CA GLY A 80 -0.04 -4.27 -1.91
C GLY A 80 0.11 -4.39 -0.40
N ALA A 81 1.32 -4.26 0.07
CA ALA A 81 1.67 -4.39 1.47
C ALA A 81 2.89 -3.52 1.81
N HIS A 82 3.22 -3.44 3.09
CA HIS A 82 4.42 -2.75 3.56
C HIS A 82 5.72 -3.49 3.21
N ALA A 83 5.67 -4.82 3.16
CA ALA A 83 6.78 -5.66 2.71
C ALA A 83 6.23 -6.93 2.04
N VAL A 84 7.04 -7.54 1.20
CA VAL A 84 6.71 -8.79 0.52
C VAL A 84 7.84 -9.79 0.67
N ILE A 85 7.45 -11.06 0.83
CA ILE A 85 8.35 -12.21 0.79
C ILE A 85 8.07 -12.95 -0.51
N THR A 86 9.11 -13.14 -1.32
CA THR A 86 9.04 -13.80 -2.63
C THR A 86 10.12 -14.86 -2.72
N LYS A 87 10.15 -15.61 -3.82
CA LYS A 87 11.28 -16.49 -4.16
C LYS A 87 12.57 -15.66 -4.23
N LEU A 88 13.67 -16.24 -3.77
CA LEU A 88 14.98 -15.60 -3.84
C LEU A 88 15.39 -15.34 -5.30
N GLY A 89 15.90 -14.13 -5.57
CA GLY A 89 16.36 -13.73 -6.91
C GLY A 89 15.27 -13.16 -7.80
N GLU A 90 14.02 -13.08 -7.34
CA GLU A 90 12.96 -12.36 -8.05
C GLU A 90 12.95 -10.88 -7.72
N ASN A 91 12.85 -10.06 -8.77
CA ASN A 91 12.81 -8.61 -8.64
C ASN A 91 11.38 -8.08 -8.37
N SER A 92 10.37 -8.91 -8.59
CA SER A 92 8.97 -8.52 -8.44
C SER A 92 8.08 -9.69 -8.04
N ILE A 93 7.19 -9.48 -7.09
CA ILE A 93 6.14 -10.44 -6.73
C ILE A 93 5.18 -10.75 -7.90
N MET A 94 5.18 -9.94 -8.95
CA MET A 94 4.37 -10.14 -10.14
C MET A 94 4.94 -11.18 -11.10
N GLU A 95 6.22 -11.52 -10.96
CA GLU A 95 6.86 -12.63 -11.63
C GLU A 95 6.56 -13.90 -10.83
N SER A 96 6.04 -14.91 -11.48
CA SER A 96 5.27 -15.96 -10.83
C SER A 96 6.06 -17.23 -10.50
N THR A 97 7.23 -17.15 -9.89
CA THR A 97 7.86 -18.34 -9.31
C THR A 97 7.20 -18.66 -7.97
N PRO A 98 6.70 -19.89 -7.79
CA PRO A 98 5.92 -20.21 -6.60
C PRO A 98 6.78 -20.33 -5.35
N VAL A 99 6.21 -19.86 -4.25
CA VAL A 99 6.65 -20.13 -2.88
C VAL A 99 5.65 -21.09 -2.23
N HIS A 100 6.13 -22.08 -1.47
CA HIS A 100 5.25 -22.99 -0.75
C HIS A 100 4.54 -22.27 0.41
N LYS A 101 3.21 -22.42 0.51
CA LYS A 101 2.39 -21.69 1.49
C LYS A 101 2.75 -22.01 2.95
N ASP A 102 3.31 -23.21 3.21
CA ASP A 102 3.63 -23.68 4.56
C ASP A 102 5.00 -23.21 5.07
N ILE A 103 5.78 -22.48 4.26
CA ILE A 103 7.09 -21.98 4.67
C ILE A 103 6.96 -21.11 5.90
N LYS A 104 7.24 -21.70 7.05
CA LYS A 104 7.38 -21.05 8.37
C LYS A 104 6.42 -19.87 8.61
N TYR A 105 5.16 -20.02 8.18
CA TYR A 105 4.10 -19.02 8.37
C TYR A 105 4.00 -18.54 9.83
N GLN A 106 4.21 -19.45 10.79
CA GLN A 106 4.22 -19.10 12.21
C GLN A 106 5.31 -18.08 12.56
N MET A 107 6.50 -18.18 11.95
CA MET A 107 7.57 -17.19 12.13
C MET A 107 7.13 -15.81 11.62
N LEU A 108 6.44 -15.77 10.49
CA LEU A 108 5.94 -14.51 9.91
C LEU A 108 4.89 -13.82 10.79
N CYS A 109 4.13 -14.59 11.57
CA CYS A 109 3.07 -14.07 12.43
C CYS A 109 3.53 -13.70 13.85
N GLN A 110 4.78 -13.98 14.26
CA GLN A 110 5.24 -13.80 15.64
C GLN A 110 5.43 -12.34 16.07
N SER A 111 5.66 -11.40 15.15
CA SER A 111 5.87 -10.00 15.53
C SER A 111 4.56 -9.29 15.87
N ALA A 112 4.47 -8.73 17.08
CA ALA A 112 3.34 -7.91 17.52
C ALA A 112 3.14 -6.61 16.71
N LYS A 113 4.13 -6.18 15.93
CA LYS A 113 4.04 -5.00 15.07
C LYS A 113 3.41 -5.31 13.71
N ARG A 114 3.30 -6.59 13.33
CA ARG A 114 2.63 -7.01 12.11
C ARG A 114 1.13 -7.09 12.36
N LYS A 115 0.38 -6.38 11.54
CA LYS A 115 -1.08 -6.38 11.60
C LYS A 115 -1.65 -7.60 10.88
N ARG A 116 -1.04 -7.99 9.74
CA ARG A 116 -1.56 -9.03 8.86
C ARG A 116 -0.45 -9.63 8.00
N VAL A 117 -0.63 -10.90 7.65
CA VAL A 117 0.21 -11.67 6.73
C VAL A 117 -0.71 -12.42 5.78
N ASP A 118 -0.67 -12.09 4.49
CA ASP A 118 -1.54 -12.67 3.48
C ASP A 118 -0.74 -13.36 2.37
N GLY A 119 -1.14 -14.56 2.00
CA GLY A 119 -0.63 -15.22 0.80
C GLY A 119 -1.37 -14.70 -0.44
N VAL A 120 -0.61 -14.30 -1.47
CA VAL A 120 -1.17 -13.76 -2.72
C VAL A 120 -0.57 -14.45 -3.94
N ALA A 121 -1.31 -14.46 -5.03
CA ALA A 121 -0.86 -14.98 -6.30
C ALA A 121 -1.02 -13.95 -7.41
N TYR A 122 -0.03 -13.81 -8.27
CA TYR A 122 -0.06 -12.87 -9.39
C TYR A 122 0.06 -13.58 -10.73
N LYS A 123 -0.61 -13.01 -11.74
CA LYS A 123 -0.48 -13.44 -13.14
C LYS A 123 -0.70 -12.28 -14.08
N ALA A 124 0.28 -12.05 -14.97
CA ALA A 124 0.11 -11.13 -16.07
C ALA A 124 -0.86 -11.70 -17.11
N GLY A 125 -1.74 -10.86 -17.64
CA GLY A 125 -2.70 -11.20 -18.65
C GLY A 125 -2.95 -10.06 -19.61
N ILE A 126 -3.69 -10.33 -20.68
CA ILE A 126 -4.09 -9.36 -21.69
C ILE A 126 -5.61 -9.35 -21.73
N LEU A 127 -6.20 -8.18 -21.53
CA LEU A 127 -7.62 -7.98 -21.78
C LEU A 127 -7.83 -7.64 -23.26
N GLN A 128 -8.92 -8.15 -23.81
CA GLN A 128 -9.38 -7.81 -25.14
C GLN A 128 -10.83 -7.38 -25.08
N ALA A 129 -11.10 -6.16 -25.51
CA ALA A 129 -12.45 -5.64 -25.70
C ALA A 129 -12.70 -5.36 -27.18
N GLU A 130 -13.95 -5.55 -27.60
CA GLU A 130 -14.42 -5.15 -28.90
C GLU A 130 -15.08 -3.77 -28.76
N ASN A 131 -14.43 -2.75 -29.30
CA ASN A 131 -15.01 -1.40 -29.30
C ASN A 131 -16.06 -1.31 -30.41
N THR A 132 -17.32 -1.39 -30.02
CA THR A 132 -18.47 -1.35 -30.96
C THR A 132 -18.58 -0.05 -31.76
N ALA A 133 -17.92 1.03 -31.30
CA ALA A 133 -17.95 2.32 -32.00
C ALA A 133 -16.90 2.43 -33.11
N THR A 134 -15.79 1.71 -33.02
CA THR A 134 -14.65 1.82 -33.95
C THR A 134 -14.35 0.54 -34.70
N ASP A 135 -15.05 -0.55 -34.41
CA ASP A 135 -14.80 -1.92 -34.95
C ASP A 135 -13.35 -2.39 -34.76
N LYS A 136 -12.65 -1.75 -33.77
CA LYS A 136 -11.26 -2.08 -33.42
C LYS A 136 -11.22 -2.88 -32.13
N LYS A 137 -10.37 -3.89 -32.12
CA LYS A 137 -10.04 -4.63 -30.89
C LYS A 137 -9.03 -3.83 -30.10
N GLU A 138 -9.43 -3.38 -28.94
CA GLU A 138 -8.54 -2.75 -27.98
C GLU A 138 -7.95 -3.82 -27.05
N ILE A 139 -6.66 -3.75 -26.82
CA ILE A 139 -5.92 -4.69 -25.97
C ILE A 139 -5.19 -3.92 -24.89
N GLN A 140 -5.24 -4.43 -23.66
CA GLN A 140 -4.55 -3.84 -22.53
C GLN A 140 -3.86 -4.92 -21.70
N GLY A 141 -2.56 -4.71 -21.40
CA GLY A 141 -1.83 -5.55 -20.47
C GLY A 141 -2.26 -5.26 -19.03
N VAL A 142 -2.56 -6.32 -18.28
CA VAL A 142 -3.01 -6.23 -16.87
C VAL A 142 -2.32 -7.27 -16.02
N VAL A 143 -2.39 -7.08 -14.70
CA VAL A 143 -1.93 -8.04 -13.69
C VAL A 143 -3.12 -8.45 -12.83
N PHE A 144 -3.42 -9.73 -12.81
CA PHE A 144 -4.40 -10.30 -11.89
C PHE A 144 -3.74 -10.57 -10.56
N LYS A 145 -4.27 -9.97 -9.50
CA LYS A 145 -3.94 -10.25 -8.11
C LYS A 145 -4.99 -11.19 -7.55
N GLY A 146 -4.62 -12.43 -7.32
CA GLY A 146 -5.44 -13.43 -6.66
C GLY A 146 -5.33 -13.30 -5.15
N VAL A 147 -6.47 -13.18 -4.48
CA VAL A 147 -6.57 -13.06 -3.02
C VAL A 147 -7.51 -14.12 -2.46
N ASP A 148 -7.28 -14.53 -1.22
CA ASP A 148 -8.11 -15.50 -0.49
C ASP A 148 -9.33 -14.82 0.15
N GLY A 149 -10.27 -15.62 0.66
CA GLY A 149 -11.50 -15.12 1.29
C GLY A 149 -11.30 -14.28 2.55
N ASP A 150 -10.16 -14.45 3.22
CA ASP A 150 -9.80 -13.71 4.43
C ASP A 150 -8.99 -12.44 4.15
N TYR A 151 -8.66 -12.17 2.88
CA TYR A 151 -7.92 -10.96 2.50
C TYR A 151 -8.73 -9.70 2.79
N ASP A 152 -8.08 -8.68 3.39
CA ASP A 152 -8.73 -7.41 3.70
C ASP A 152 -8.91 -6.53 2.46
N LEU A 153 -10.10 -6.51 1.92
CA LEU A 153 -10.51 -5.68 0.79
C LEU A 153 -11.06 -4.31 1.20
N SER A 154 -10.86 -3.87 2.46
CA SER A 154 -11.38 -2.59 2.98
C SER A 154 -10.91 -1.38 2.17
N PHE A 155 -9.66 -1.41 1.70
CA PHE A 155 -9.10 -0.37 0.82
C PHE A 155 -9.92 -0.24 -0.47
N PHE A 156 -10.16 -1.35 -1.18
CA PHE A 156 -10.95 -1.34 -2.40
C PHE A 156 -12.42 -1.01 -2.15
N LYS A 157 -12.95 -1.41 -0.99
CA LYS A 157 -14.33 -1.07 -0.57
C LYS A 157 -14.51 0.43 -0.38
N GLN A 158 -13.52 1.13 0.18
CA GLN A 158 -13.55 2.59 0.36
C GLN A 158 -13.48 3.34 -0.98
N HIS A 159 -12.84 2.74 -1.99
CA HIS A 159 -12.68 3.32 -3.32
C HIS A 159 -13.64 2.74 -4.37
N LEU A 160 -14.63 1.94 -3.95
CA LEU A 160 -15.62 1.36 -4.85
C LEU A 160 -16.53 2.47 -5.41
N THR A 161 -16.63 2.54 -6.73
CA THR A 161 -17.48 3.52 -7.43
C THR A 161 -18.79 2.90 -7.91
N GLU A 162 -18.75 1.63 -8.36
CA GLU A 162 -19.93 0.94 -8.90
C GLU A 162 -19.88 -0.56 -8.55
N GLY A 163 -21.04 -1.18 -8.40
CA GLY A 163 -21.17 -2.63 -8.15
C GLY A 163 -20.90 -3.05 -6.72
N LYS A 164 -20.30 -4.21 -6.52
CA LYS A 164 -20.02 -4.82 -5.21
C LYS A 164 -18.59 -5.38 -5.15
N ILE A 165 -18.08 -5.55 -3.93
CA ILE A 165 -16.85 -6.32 -3.71
C ILE A 165 -17.16 -7.81 -3.91
N PRO A 166 -16.40 -8.52 -4.77
CA PRO A 166 -16.59 -9.96 -4.95
C PRO A 166 -16.26 -10.74 -3.68
N SER A 167 -16.92 -11.88 -3.48
CA SER A 167 -16.69 -12.76 -2.32
C SER A 167 -15.92 -14.00 -2.76
N PHE A 168 -14.75 -14.22 -2.18
CA PHE A 168 -13.86 -15.34 -2.49
C PHE A 168 -13.90 -16.46 -1.43
N LYS A 169 -15.10 -16.74 -0.88
CA LYS A 169 -15.28 -17.73 0.21
C LYS A 169 -14.90 -19.14 -0.23
N SER A 170 -14.51 -19.97 0.75
CA SER A 170 -14.20 -21.37 0.54
C SER A 170 -15.41 -22.17 -0.03
N GLY A 171 -15.13 -23.10 -0.94
CA GLY A 171 -16.11 -24.00 -1.56
C GLY A 171 -16.12 -23.91 -3.08
N THR A 172 -16.63 -22.86 -3.66
CA THR A 172 -16.65 -22.64 -5.11
C THR A 172 -15.66 -21.58 -5.54
N ILE A 173 -14.96 -21.81 -6.65
CA ILE A 173 -14.05 -20.82 -7.24
C ILE A 173 -14.90 -19.71 -7.85
N SER A 174 -14.65 -18.47 -7.46
CA SER A 174 -15.38 -17.32 -8.00
C SER A 174 -14.75 -16.85 -9.31
N GLU A 175 -15.59 -16.60 -10.32
CA GLU A 175 -15.19 -15.96 -11.58
C GLU A 175 -15.48 -14.45 -11.58
N GLU A 176 -15.95 -13.91 -10.45
CA GLU A 176 -16.13 -12.48 -10.26
C GLU A 176 -14.77 -11.78 -10.09
N VAL A 177 -14.63 -10.61 -10.72
CA VAL A 177 -13.43 -9.76 -10.60
C VAL A 177 -13.79 -8.33 -10.27
N LEU A 178 -12.84 -7.64 -9.64
CA LEU A 178 -12.90 -6.21 -9.38
C LEU A 178 -11.90 -5.50 -10.29
N ILE A 179 -12.36 -4.57 -11.12
CA ILE A 179 -11.53 -3.79 -12.04
C ILE A 179 -11.49 -2.33 -11.67
N SER A 180 -10.50 -1.60 -12.14
CA SER A 180 -10.45 -0.15 -11.93
C SER A 180 -11.37 0.60 -12.89
N LYS A 181 -11.74 1.82 -12.52
CA LYS A 181 -12.49 2.75 -13.39
C LYS A 181 -11.68 3.08 -14.65
N ARG A 182 -10.35 3.10 -14.57
CA ARG A 182 -9.49 3.34 -15.72
C ARG A 182 -9.61 2.20 -16.74
N ILE A 183 -9.45 0.95 -16.31
CA ILE A 183 -9.64 -0.23 -17.18
C ILE A 183 -11.07 -0.26 -17.75
N ALA A 184 -12.07 0.04 -16.91
CA ALA A 184 -13.47 0.07 -17.32
C ALA A 184 -13.73 1.11 -18.42
N THR A 185 -13.15 2.30 -18.29
CA THR A 185 -13.30 3.40 -19.26
C THR A 185 -12.54 3.12 -20.55
N ASP A 186 -11.27 2.68 -20.45
CA ASP A 186 -10.41 2.45 -21.61
C ASP A 186 -10.94 1.31 -22.49
N LEU A 187 -11.54 0.27 -21.89
CA LEU A 187 -12.04 -0.90 -22.60
C LEU A 187 -13.58 -0.97 -22.70
N GLY A 188 -14.31 0.00 -22.16
CA GLY A 188 -15.77 0.08 -22.25
C GLY A 188 -16.53 -0.91 -21.37
N TYR A 189 -15.93 -1.49 -20.33
CA TYR A 189 -16.59 -2.44 -19.43
C TYR A 189 -17.50 -1.76 -18.41
N LYS A 190 -18.60 -2.44 -18.08
CA LYS A 190 -19.56 -2.07 -17.03
C LYS A 190 -19.71 -3.22 -16.02
N VAL A 191 -20.30 -2.92 -14.86
CA VAL A 191 -20.64 -3.95 -13.88
C VAL A 191 -21.63 -4.96 -14.49
N GLY A 192 -21.30 -6.25 -14.34
CA GLY A 192 -22.05 -7.37 -14.90
C GLY A 192 -21.54 -7.83 -16.27
N ASP A 193 -20.66 -7.10 -16.93
CA ASP A 193 -20.11 -7.47 -18.23
C ASP A 193 -19.17 -8.68 -18.13
N VAL A 194 -19.08 -9.39 -19.25
CA VAL A 194 -18.19 -10.54 -19.44
C VAL A 194 -16.82 -10.05 -19.90
N LEU A 195 -15.83 -10.19 -19.01
CA LEU A 195 -14.45 -9.82 -19.26
C LEU A 195 -13.66 -11.03 -19.81
N ARG A 196 -13.05 -10.87 -20.97
CA ARG A 196 -12.23 -11.90 -21.62
C ARG A 196 -10.75 -11.59 -21.41
N ALA A 197 -10.07 -12.47 -20.66
CA ALA A 197 -8.64 -12.37 -20.40
C ALA A 197 -7.88 -13.49 -21.11
N TYR A 198 -6.73 -13.14 -21.68
CA TYR A 198 -5.82 -14.06 -22.34
C TYR A 198 -4.52 -14.12 -21.55
N PHE A 199 -4.09 -15.33 -21.24
CA PHE A 199 -2.85 -15.58 -20.51
C PHE A 199 -1.85 -16.28 -21.42
N VAL A 200 -0.62 -15.76 -21.45
CA VAL A 200 0.46 -16.34 -22.25
C VAL A 200 1.02 -17.55 -21.49
N LYS A 201 0.89 -18.71 -22.11
CA LYS A 201 1.49 -19.98 -21.72
C LYS A 201 2.12 -20.60 -22.98
N ASN A 202 2.49 -21.89 -22.95
CA ASN A 202 2.91 -22.62 -24.15
C ASN A 202 1.88 -22.51 -25.30
N LYS A 203 0.60 -22.42 -24.94
CA LYS A 203 -0.51 -22.02 -25.81
C LYS A 203 -1.31 -20.92 -25.09
N PRO A 204 -1.81 -19.89 -25.81
CA PRO A 204 -2.65 -18.87 -25.19
C PRO A 204 -3.90 -19.49 -24.54
N VAL A 205 -4.13 -19.19 -23.27
CA VAL A 205 -5.29 -19.66 -22.52
C VAL A 205 -6.26 -18.50 -22.38
N LYS A 206 -7.49 -18.69 -22.86
CA LYS A 206 -8.60 -17.76 -22.66
C LYS A 206 -9.34 -18.12 -21.38
N LYS A 207 -9.55 -17.13 -20.50
CA LYS A 207 -10.38 -17.23 -19.30
C LYS A 207 -11.45 -16.15 -19.35
N ILE A 208 -12.61 -16.49 -18.83
CA ILE A 208 -13.78 -15.61 -18.78
C ILE A 208 -14.06 -15.26 -17.33
N TYR A 209 -14.28 -13.96 -17.08
CA TYR A 209 -14.64 -13.43 -15.77
C TYR A 209 -15.87 -12.52 -15.89
N THR A 210 -16.51 -12.24 -14.77
CA THR A 210 -17.61 -11.28 -14.67
C THR A 210 -17.18 -10.10 -13.82
N VAL A 211 -17.42 -8.88 -14.31
CA VAL A 211 -17.11 -7.65 -13.58
C VAL A 211 -18.11 -7.48 -12.44
N ALA A 212 -17.70 -7.72 -11.20
CA ALA A 212 -18.54 -7.57 -10.01
C ALA A 212 -18.62 -6.12 -9.51
N GLY A 213 -17.51 -5.37 -9.68
CA GLY A 213 -17.45 -3.98 -9.24
C GLY A 213 -16.32 -3.23 -9.91
N ILE A 214 -16.40 -1.91 -9.81
CA ILE A 214 -15.45 -0.96 -10.38
C ILE A 214 -14.95 -0.05 -9.26
N TYR A 215 -13.64 0.01 -9.07
CA TYR A 215 -13.00 0.88 -8.08
C TYR A 215 -12.22 2.01 -8.74
N ASN A 216 -12.00 3.11 -7.99
CA ASN A 216 -11.16 4.23 -8.42
C ASN A 216 -10.33 4.73 -7.24
N THR A 217 -9.03 4.45 -7.26
CA THR A 217 -8.13 4.92 -6.19
C THR A 217 -7.49 6.25 -6.53
N GLY A 218 -7.52 6.66 -7.82
CA GLY A 218 -6.78 7.80 -8.35
C GLY A 218 -5.28 7.57 -8.40
N PHE A 219 -4.80 6.31 -8.22
CA PHE A 219 -3.41 5.94 -8.42
C PHE A 219 -3.24 5.31 -9.81
N GLU A 220 -3.14 6.16 -10.82
CA GLU A 220 -3.23 5.82 -12.24
C GLU A 220 -2.32 4.66 -12.67
N ASP A 221 -1.08 4.60 -12.17
CA ASP A 221 -0.10 3.57 -12.56
C ASP A 221 -0.52 2.15 -12.18
N LEU A 222 -1.23 2.00 -11.06
CA LEU A 222 -1.77 0.71 -10.62
C LEU A 222 -3.22 0.51 -11.10
N ASP A 223 -4.03 1.56 -11.13
CA ASP A 223 -5.39 1.53 -11.65
C ASP A 223 -5.44 1.06 -13.11
N LYS A 224 -4.41 1.38 -13.93
CA LYS A 224 -4.29 0.91 -15.32
C LYS A 224 -4.02 -0.59 -15.45
N LYS A 225 -3.51 -1.26 -14.39
CA LYS A 225 -2.95 -2.61 -14.53
C LYS A 225 -3.58 -3.64 -13.61
N MET A 226 -4.10 -3.26 -12.43
CA MET A 226 -4.47 -4.21 -11.38
C MET A 226 -5.92 -4.66 -11.47
N ILE A 227 -6.12 -5.98 -11.45
CA ILE A 227 -7.42 -6.65 -11.35
C ILE A 227 -7.39 -7.57 -10.14
N ILE A 228 -8.40 -7.51 -9.29
CA ILE A 228 -8.51 -8.38 -8.12
C ILE A 228 -9.41 -9.58 -8.46
N SER A 229 -8.93 -10.78 -8.15
CA SER A 229 -9.63 -12.03 -8.45
C SER A 229 -9.43 -13.07 -7.35
N ASP A 230 -10.11 -14.19 -7.46
CA ASP A 230 -9.92 -15.36 -6.59
C ASP A 230 -8.53 -15.99 -6.80
N ILE A 231 -7.78 -16.20 -5.72
CA ILE A 231 -6.43 -16.78 -5.74
C ILE A 231 -6.38 -18.13 -6.45
N ARG A 232 -7.43 -18.95 -6.28
CA ARG A 232 -7.52 -20.30 -6.85
C ARG A 232 -7.53 -20.30 -8.38
N ASN A 233 -8.08 -19.24 -9.00
CA ASN A 233 -7.99 -19.04 -10.45
C ASN A 233 -6.55 -18.81 -10.88
N ILE A 234 -5.82 -17.98 -10.16
CA ILE A 234 -4.44 -17.62 -10.49
C ILE A 234 -3.49 -18.79 -10.28
N GLN A 235 -3.67 -19.53 -9.18
CA GLN A 235 -2.91 -20.77 -8.90
C GLN A 235 -3.03 -21.79 -10.05
N LYS A 236 -4.24 -22.00 -10.56
CA LYS A 236 -4.48 -22.88 -11.72
C LYS A 236 -3.88 -22.32 -13.02
N LEU A 237 -3.96 -21.00 -13.23
CA LEU A 237 -3.40 -20.36 -14.41
C LEU A 237 -1.86 -20.37 -14.41
N ASN A 238 -1.23 -20.45 -13.25
CA ASN A 238 0.22 -20.52 -13.13
C ASN A 238 0.78 -21.95 -13.29
N ASP A 239 -0.08 -22.98 -13.40
CA ASP A 239 0.30 -24.39 -13.43
C ASP A 239 1.16 -24.81 -12.23
N TRP A 240 0.91 -24.20 -11.05
CA TRP A 240 1.63 -24.50 -9.85
C TRP A 240 1.22 -25.86 -9.27
N GLY A 241 2.18 -26.48 -8.61
CA GLY A 241 2.00 -27.83 -8.11
C GLY A 241 1.90 -28.85 -9.23
N ILE A 242 1.41 -30.02 -8.91
CA ILE A 242 1.26 -31.14 -9.83
C ILE A 242 -0.18 -31.64 -9.79
N GLN A 243 -0.75 -31.88 -10.97
CA GLN A 243 -2.09 -32.45 -11.11
C GLN A 243 -2.03 -33.62 -12.08
N VAL A 244 -2.72 -34.72 -11.75
CA VAL A 244 -2.82 -35.89 -12.60
C VAL A 244 -4.24 -36.08 -13.12
N ALA A 245 -4.35 -36.39 -14.41
CA ALA A 245 -5.58 -36.80 -15.06
C ALA A 245 -5.41 -38.19 -15.68
N LEU A 246 -6.46 -38.99 -15.67
CA LEU A 246 -6.46 -40.28 -16.34
C LEU A 246 -7.21 -40.15 -17.68
N ARG A 247 -6.60 -40.67 -18.74
CA ARG A 247 -7.23 -40.74 -20.06
C ARG A 247 -6.98 -42.12 -20.66
N MET A 248 -7.97 -42.61 -21.40
CA MET A 248 -7.82 -43.86 -22.15
C MET A 248 -7.39 -43.56 -23.58
N ASP A 249 -6.38 -44.25 -24.04
CA ASP A 249 -5.96 -44.21 -25.45
C ASP A 249 -7.05 -44.85 -26.33
N ASP A 250 -7.26 -44.30 -27.51
CA ASP A 250 -8.23 -44.82 -28.46
C ASP A 250 -7.74 -46.09 -29.18
N SER A 251 -6.47 -46.39 -29.06
CA SER A 251 -5.82 -47.57 -29.65
C SER A 251 -5.68 -48.72 -28.62
N LEU A 252 -5.85 -49.96 -29.10
CA LEU A 252 -5.59 -51.16 -28.30
C LEU A 252 -4.16 -51.62 -28.53
N VAL A 253 -3.49 -52.02 -27.49
CA VAL A 253 -2.16 -52.65 -27.56
C VAL A 253 -2.28 -54.10 -27.14
N GLN A 254 -2.04 -55.01 -28.09
CA GLN A 254 -2.19 -56.48 -27.90
C GLN A 254 -3.54 -56.88 -27.30
N GLY A 255 -4.63 -56.18 -27.70
CA GLY A 255 -5.97 -56.45 -27.22
C GLY A 255 -6.34 -55.77 -25.86
N ASN A 256 -5.38 -55.15 -25.21
CA ASN A 256 -5.59 -54.42 -23.94
C ASN A 256 -5.89 -52.94 -24.19
N LEU A 257 -6.69 -52.39 -23.29
CA LEU A 257 -6.89 -50.93 -23.18
C LEU A 257 -5.66 -50.28 -22.54
N VAL A 258 -5.30 -49.12 -23.01
CA VAL A 258 -4.16 -48.34 -22.51
C VAL A 258 -4.68 -47.13 -21.73
N LEU A 259 -4.44 -47.12 -20.43
CA LEU A 259 -4.73 -46.01 -19.56
C LEU A 259 -3.48 -45.14 -19.42
N LYS A 260 -3.57 -43.87 -19.76
CA LYS A 260 -2.46 -42.89 -19.68
C LYS A 260 -2.71 -41.92 -18.53
N ALA A 261 -1.65 -41.66 -17.75
CA ALA A 261 -1.62 -40.60 -16.77
C ALA A 261 -1.03 -39.34 -17.44
N GLU A 262 -1.85 -38.33 -17.57
CA GLU A 262 -1.46 -37.00 -18.04
C GLU A 262 -1.18 -36.13 -16.83
N VAL A 263 0.01 -35.52 -16.79
CA VAL A 263 0.44 -34.66 -15.67
C VAL A 263 0.60 -33.25 -16.17
N THR A 264 0.03 -32.31 -15.44
CA THR A 264 0.19 -30.87 -15.65
C THR A 264 0.89 -30.25 -14.44
N GLY A 265 1.74 -29.26 -14.70
CA GLY A 265 2.54 -28.57 -13.67
C GLY A 265 3.74 -29.38 -13.20
N GLY A 266 4.32 -28.95 -12.08
CA GLY A 266 5.44 -29.60 -11.44
C GLY A 266 6.80 -29.30 -12.07
N ASN A 267 7.84 -30.02 -11.61
CA ASN A 267 9.24 -29.84 -12.00
C ASN A 267 9.66 -30.61 -13.26
N GLY A 268 8.73 -31.30 -13.91
CA GLY A 268 8.96 -32.09 -15.11
C GLY A 268 9.45 -33.52 -14.89
N PHE A 269 9.64 -33.95 -13.65
CA PHE A 269 10.08 -35.30 -13.29
C PHE A 269 9.02 -36.03 -12.44
N PRO A 270 7.81 -36.28 -12.98
CA PRO A 270 6.76 -36.96 -12.25
C PRO A 270 7.12 -38.44 -11.97
N ARG A 271 6.69 -38.93 -10.83
CA ARG A 271 6.74 -40.35 -10.43
C ARG A 271 5.33 -40.84 -10.17
N PHE A 272 5.07 -42.06 -10.60
CA PHE A 272 3.71 -42.62 -10.54
C PHE A 272 3.68 -43.81 -9.59
N SER A 273 2.52 -44.01 -8.95
CA SER A 273 2.20 -45.25 -8.23
C SER A 273 0.82 -45.72 -8.70
N TRP A 274 0.77 -46.83 -9.35
CA TRP A 274 -0.43 -47.47 -9.85
C TRP A 274 -0.90 -48.56 -8.88
N ASN A 275 -2.11 -48.41 -8.32
CA ASN A 275 -2.68 -49.33 -7.34
C ASN A 275 -1.69 -49.70 -6.19
N GLY A 276 -0.87 -48.75 -5.77
CA GLY A 276 0.12 -48.91 -4.72
C GLY A 276 1.48 -49.46 -5.20
N GLN A 277 1.64 -49.80 -6.45
CA GLN A 277 2.93 -50.19 -7.02
C GLN A 277 3.64 -49.00 -7.65
N ASN A 278 4.83 -48.71 -7.16
CA ASN A 278 5.64 -47.59 -7.63
C ASN A 278 6.31 -47.92 -8.96
N GLY A 279 6.29 -46.95 -9.90
CA GLY A 279 6.94 -47.10 -11.18
C GLY A 279 7.03 -45.76 -11.95
N ASN A 280 7.85 -45.75 -13.02
CA ASN A 280 7.97 -44.55 -13.88
C ASN A 280 7.05 -44.59 -15.11
N TYR A 281 6.10 -45.51 -15.10
CA TYR A 281 5.25 -45.75 -16.27
C TYR A 281 4.11 -44.74 -16.33
N LYS A 282 4.04 -44.01 -17.43
CA LYS A 282 2.90 -43.11 -17.75
C LYS A 282 1.67 -43.86 -18.23
N GLY A 283 1.79 -45.15 -18.55
CA GLY A 283 0.73 -46.01 -19.09
C GLY A 283 0.52 -47.26 -18.28
N PHE A 284 -0.73 -47.71 -18.21
CA PHE A 284 -1.17 -48.91 -17.57
C PHE A 284 -2.03 -49.70 -18.55
N TYR A 285 -1.67 -50.98 -18.79
CA TYR A 285 -2.36 -51.86 -19.72
C TYR A 285 -3.33 -52.74 -18.94
N PHE A 286 -4.59 -52.81 -19.34
CA PHE A 286 -5.56 -53.65 -18.68
C PHE A 286 -6.71 -54.04 -19.61
N PHE A 287 -7.38 -55.12 -19.29
CA PHE A 287 -8.69 -55.44 -19.82
C PHE A 287 -9.65 -55.69 -18.65
N PRO A 288 -10.85 -55.06 -18.62
CA PRO A 288 -11.76 -55.17 -17.50
C PRO A 288 -12.49 -56.56 -17.52
N GLU A 289 -12.12 -57.43 -16.63
CA GLU A 289 -12.79 -58.73 -16.46
C GLU A 289 -13.97 -58.63 -15.50
N THR A 290 -13.84 -57.86 -14.45
CA THR A 290 -14.82 -57.59 -13.40
C THR A 290 -14.82 -56.12 -13.07
N ASP A 291 -15.81 -55.68 -12.23
CA ASP A 291 -15.83 -54.35 -11.67
C ASP A 291 -14.47 -54.03 -11.04
N THR A 292 -13.84 -52.98 -11.48
CA THR A 292 -12.45 -52.66 -11.11
C THR A 292 -12.29 -51.16 -10.85
N VAL A 293 -11.45 -50.86 -9.88
CA VAL A 293 -11.00 -49.48 -9.60
C VAL A 293 -9.49 -49.43 -9.81
N ILE A 294 -9.07 -48.52 -10.69
CA ILE A 294 -7.65 -48.28 -10.95
C ILE A 294 -7.33 -46.87 -10.45
N GLN A 295 -6.36 -46.76 -9.55
CA GLN A 295 -5.89 -45.50 -9.00
C GLN A 295 -4.47 -45.25 -9.41
N VAL A 296 -4.19 -44.05 -9.88
CA VAL A 296 -2.82 -43.53 -10.05
C VAL A 296 -2.57 -42.43 -9.03
N ARG A 297 -1.44 -42.48 -8.37
CA ARG A 297 -0.91 -41.41 -7.52
C ARG A 297 0.30 -40.80 -8.19
N VAL A 298 0.44 -39.49 -8.13
CA VAL A 298 1.58 -38.77 -8.70
C VAL A 298 2.30 -37.98 -7.62
N GLY A 299 3.63 -38.01 -7.67
CA GLY A 299 4.53 -37.16 -6.89
C GLY A 299 5.69 -36.71 -7.77
N GLU A 300 6.59 -35.94 -7.22
CA GLU A 300 7.76 -35.40 -7.92
C GLU A 300 9.05 -35.99 -7.33
N GLN A 301 10.00 -36.22 -8.21
CA GLN A 301 11.37 -36.53 -7.81
C GLN A 301 12.07 -35.24 -7.45
N SER A 302 12.69 -35.16 -6.28
CA SER A 302 13.57 -34.06 -5.90
C SER A 302 14.72 -33.92 -6.88
N LEU A 303 14.94 -32.73 -7.41
CA LEU A 303 16.09 -32.44 -8.29
C LEU A 303 17.39 -32.25 -7.49
N ALA A 304 17.26 -31.89 -6.22
CA ALA A 304 18.41 -31.71 -5.31
C ALA A 304 18.88 -33.02 -4.71
N ASN A 305 17.96 -33.99 -4.49
CA ASN A 305 18.27 -35.26 -3.87
C ASN A 305 17.45 -36.41 -4.49
N PHE A 306 18.04 -37.13 -5.42
CA PHE A 306 17.39 -38.26 -6.10
C PHE A 306 17.14 -39.47 -5.20
N SER A 307 17.74 -39.54 -4.00
CA SER A 307 17.52 -40.58 -3.01
C SER A 307 16.38 -40.29 -2.05
N GLU A 308 15.78 -39.12 -2.14
CA GLU A 308 14.66 -38.71 -1.28
C GLU A 308 13.41 -39.54 -1.59
N GLU A 309 12.67 -39.90 -0.56
CA GLU A 309 11.43 -40.64 -0.70
C GLU A 309 10.38 -39.78 -1.43
N ILE A 310 9.72 -40.38 -2.43
CA ILE A 310 8.73 -39.65 -3.25
C ILE A 310 7.46 -39.42 -2.45
N LYS A 311 7.15 -38.17 -2.24
CA LYS A 311 5.88 -37.76 -1.63
C LYS A 311 4.80 -37.64 -2.72
N TYR A 312 3.84 -38.56 -2.69
CA TYR A 312 2.69 -38.50 -3.59
C TYR A 312 1.70 -37.45 -3.12
N VAL A 313 1.36 -36.49 -4.00
CA VAL A 313 0.61 -35.27 -3.65
C VAL A 313 -0.75 -35.18 -4.34
N ASP A 314 -0.96 -35.94 -5.42
CA ASP A 314 -2.24 -35.95 -6.12
C ASP A 314 -2.57 -37.35 -6.62
N SER A 315 -3.87 -37.61 -6.89
CA SER A 315 -4.31 -38.91 -7.39
C SER A 315 -5.53 -38.78 -8.30
N ALA A 316 -5.57 -39.60 -9.35
CA ALA A 316 -6.72 -39.77 -10.21
C ALA A 316 -7.20 -41.22 -10.19
N GLN A 317 -8.46 -41.43 -10.50
CA GLN A 317 -9.09 -42.75 -10.39
C GLN A 317 -9.95 -43.04 -11.62
N LEU A 318 -9.91 -44.27 -12.07
CA LEU A 318 -10.84 -44.85 -13.01
C LEU A 318 -11.69 -45.90 -12.29
N THR A 319 -12.99 -45.79 -12.38
CA THR A 319 -13.95 -46.84 -11.97
C THR A 319 -14.51 -47.49 -13.22
N VAL A 320 -14.39 -48.81 -13.31
CA VAL A 320 -14.95 -49.60 -14.40
C VAL A 320 -16.05 -50.48 -13.85
N LYS A 321 -17.21 -50.43 -14.46
CA LYS A 321 -18.33 -51.38 -14.22
C LYS A 321 -18.48 -52.30 -15.41
N VAL A 322 -18.57 -53.59 -15.16
CA VAL A 322 -18.66 -54.62 -16.20
C VAL A 322 -20.05 -55.27 -16.18
N ASN A 323 -20.80 -55.11 -17.24
CA ASN A 323 -22.10 -55.77 -17.44
C ASN A 323 -21.96 -56.79 -18.57
N ARG A 324 -21.73 -58.03 -18.22
CA ARG A 324 -21.57 -59.15 -19.17
C ARG A 324 -22.90 -59.84 -19.44
N LYS A 325 -23.26 -59.89 -20.71
CA LYS A 325 -24.37 -60.70 -21.21
C LYS A 325 -23.93 -62.13 -21.51
N VAL A 326 -22.68 -62.24 -22.02
CA VAL A 326 -22.10 -63.52 -22.41
C VAL A 326 -20.73 -63.66 -21.71
N PRO A 327 -20.43 -64.75 -21.03
CA PRO A 327 -19.13 -64.97 -20.41
C PRO A 327 -18.08 -65.25 -21.51
N GLY A 328 -16.89 -64.67 -21.32
CA GLY A 328 -15.77 -64.78 -22.25
C GLY A 328 -15.07 -63.48 -22.53
N HIS A 329 -13.99 -63.54 -23.28
CA HIS A 329 -13.21 -62.39 -23.71
C HIS A 329 -13.41 -62.21 -25.21
N PHE A 330 -14.02 -61.13 -25.65
CA PHE A 330 -14.37 -60.86 -27.04
C PHE A 330 -13.74 -59.54 -27.47
N PRO A 331 -13.46 -59.39 -28.79
CA PRO A 331 -12.93 -58.13 -29.32
C PRO A 331 -13.88 -56.96 -29.04
N LEU A 332 -13.30 -55.79 -28.73
CA LEU A 332 -14.07 -54.58 -28.56
C LEU A 332 -14.61 -54.02 -29.87
N ALA A 333 -15.77 -53.48 -29.88
CA ALA A 333 -16.37 -52.82 -31.03
C ALA A 333 -15.51 -51.61 -31.48
N LYS A 334 -15.25 -51.50 -32.76
CA LYS A 334 -14.36 -50.47 -33.36
C LYS A 334 -15.12 -49.56 -34.31
N ASN A 335 -14.63 -48.34 -34.44
CA ASN A 335 -15.03 -47.42 -35.51
C ASN A 335 -14.38 -47.81 -36.85
N GLY A 336 -14.80 -47.18 -37.92
CA GLY A 336 -14.24 -47.46 -39.26
C GLY A 336 -12.74 -47.11 -39.43
N ASP A 337 -12.17 -46.32 -38.54
CA ASP A 337 -10.76 -45.96 -38.47
C ASP A 337 -9.92 -46.89 -37.54
N GLY A 338 -10.57 -47.92 -36.96
CA GLY A 338 -9.92 -48.89 -36.11
C GLY A 338 -9.81 -48.50 -34.62
N THR A 339 -10.27 -47.34 -34.23
CA THR A 339 -10.35 -46.88 -32.86
C THR A 339 -11.48 -47.56 -32.11
N VAL A 340 -11.39 -47.64 -30.76
CA VAL A 340 -12.46 -48.21 -29.93
C VAL A 340 -13.70 -47.31 -29.96
N LYS A 341 -14.86 -47.92 -30.24
CA LYS A 341 -16.13 -47.19 -30.25
C LYS A 341 -16.55 -46.81 -28.83
N LYS A 342 -16.66 -45.50 -28.53
CA LYS A 342 -17.07 -44.92 -27.25
C LYS A 342 -18.45 -44.30 -27.37
N GLU A 343 -19.32 -44.55 -26.40
CA GLU A 343 -20.61 -43.88 -26.27
C GLU A 343 -20.62 -43.08 -24.99
N PHE A 344 -20.61 -41.74 -25.12
CA PHE A 344 -20.50 -40.82 -23.98
C PHE A 344 -21.84 -40.70 -23.25
N LEU A 345 -21.77 -40.72 -21.91
CA LEU A 345 -22.90 -40.60 -21.00
C LEU A 345 -23.06 -39.20 -20.42
N ASP A 346 -22.06 -38.36 -20.60
CA ASP A 346 -22.06 -36.95 -20.19
C ASP A 346 -21.27 -36.08 -21.17
N GLU A 347 -21.42 -34.76 -21.05
CA GLU A 347 -20.73 -33.77 -21.90
C GLU A 347 -19.25 -33.59 -21.50
N THR A 348 -18.81 -34.11 -20.35
CA THR A 348 -17.43 -33.95 -19.88
C THR A 348 -16.45 -34.84 -20.61
N GLY A 349 -16.92 -35.91 -21.26
CA GLY A 349 -16.10 -36.94 -21.88
C GLY A 349 -15.39 -37.86 -20.87
N LEU A 350 -15.72 -37.73 -19.58
CA LEU A 350 -15.12 -38.52 -18.49
C LEU A 350 -15.97 -39.72 -18.08
N HIS A 351 -17.17 -39.83 -18.63
CA HIS A 351 -18.10 -40.91 -18.36
C HIS A 351 -18.66 -41.45 -19.67
N TYR A 352 -18.29 -42.69 -20.03
CA TYR A 352 -18.72 -43.34 -21.26
C TYR A 352 -18.72 -44.85 -21.10
N PHE A 353 -19.31 -45.56 -22.05
CA PHE A 353 -19.19 -47.01 -22.13
C PHE A 353 -18.66 -47.45 -23.51
N ILE A 354 -18.07 -48.62 -23.51
CA ILE A 354 -17.67 -49.38 -24.72
C ILE A 354 -18.35 -50.73 -24.70
N THR A 355 -18.54 -51.31 -25.87
CA THR A 355 -19.11 -52.66 -26.03
C THR A 355 -18.14 -53.58 -26.72
N ASP A 356 -18.23 -54.88 -26.47
CA ASP A 356 -17.57 -55.89 -27.28
C ASP A 356 -18.51 -56.36 -28.41
N GLU A 357 -18.05 -57.21 -29.29
CA GLU A 357 -18.82 -57.78 -30.42
C GLU A 357 -20.01 -58.62 -29.98
N GLN A 358 -20.06 -59.09 -28.73
CA GLN A 358 -21.17 -59.86 -28.15
C GLN A 358 -22.15 -58.99 -27.35
N GLY A 359 -21.90 -57.70 -27.28
CA GLY A 359 -22.76 -56.72 -26.59
C GLY A 359 -22.56 -56.70 -25.06
N ASN A 360 -21.46 -57.24 -24.56
CA ASN A 360 -21.01 -56.96 -23.19
C ASN A 360 -20.64 -55.47 -23.07
N GLN A 361 -21.07 -54.82 -21.99
CA GLN A 361 -20.88 -53.39 -21.79
C GLN A 361 -19.88 -53.13 -20.67
N PHE A 362 -18.96 -52.24 -20.92
CA PHE A 362 -17.94 -51.79 -19.97
C PHE A 362 -18.10 -50.28 -19.79
N THR A 363 -18.52 -49.86 -18.61
CA THR A 363 -18.76 -48.44 -18.29
C THR A 363 -17.58 -47.86 -17.53
N PHE A 364 -17.00 -46.78 -18.04
CA PHE A 364 -15.82 -46.11 -17.51
C PHE A 364 -16.20 -44.75 -16.94
N ARG A 365 -15.80 -44.50 -15.70
CA ARG A 365 -15.95 -43.19 -15.04
C ARG A 365 -14.60 -42.75 -14.53
N PHE A 366 -14.10 -41.64 -15.08
CA PHE A 366 -12.84 -41.00 -14.69
C PHE A 366 -13.09 -39.94 -13.61
N THR A 367 -12.19 -39.89 -12.64
CA THR A 367 -12.11 -38.82 -11.66
C THR A 367 -10.69 -38.31 -11.66
N ASP A 368 -10.50 -37.10 -12.18
CA ASP A 368 -9.21 -36.44 -12.23
C ASP A 368 -8.77 -35.98 -10.85
N GLY A 369 -7.48 -35.86 -10.63
CA GLY A 369 -6.89 -35.30 -9.43
C GLY A 369 -7.26 -33.83 -9.25
N VAL A 370 -7.31 -33.38 -8.02
CA VAL A 370 -7.59 -31.99 -7.67
C VAL A 370 -6.33 -31.12 -7.86
N GLY A 371 -5.17 -31.74 -7.73
CA GLY A 371 -3.88 -31.09 -7.74
C GLY A 371 -3.56 -30.37 -6.42
N ASN A 372 -2.31 -29.99 -6.24
CA ASN A 372 -1.85 -29.29 -5.05
C ASN A 372 -1.49 -27.80 -5.29
N ALA A 373 -2.00 -27.21 -6.38
CA ALA A 373 -1.76 -25.80 -6.70
C ALA A 373 -2.09 -24.83 -5.55
N HIS A 374 -3.07 -25.20 -4.70
CA HIS A 374 -3.49 -24.41 -3.55
C HIS A 374 -2.40 -24.28 -2.46
N GLN A 375 -1.35 -25.13 -2.49
CA GLN A 375 -0.21 -25.06 -1.59
C GLN A 375 0.83 -24.02 -2.00
N PHE A 376 0.66 -23.38 -3.15
CA PHE A 376 1.63 -22.43 -3.71
C PHE A 376 1.05 -21.04 -3.86
N ILE A 377 1.90 -20.03 -3.66
CA ILE A 377 1.59 -18.60 -3.77
C ILE A 377 2.73 -17.88 -4.49
N SER A 378 2.51 -16.69 -5.01
CA SER A 378 3.61 -15.83 -5.51
C SER A 378 4.48 -15.33 -4.35
N GLY A 379 3.87 -15.10 -3.19
CA GLY A 379 4.56 -14.65 -2.00
C GLY A 379 3.61 -14.22 -0.90
N TYR A 380 4.20 -13.79 0.22
CA TYR A 380 3.47 -13.23 1.34
C TYR A 380 3.51 -11.71 1.34
N GLU A 381 2.37 -11.08 1.57
CA GLU A 381 2.22 -9.66 1.84
C GLU A 381 2.19 -9.43 3.35
N LEU A 382 3.10 -8.57 3.84
CA LEU A 382 3.21 -8.21 5.26
C LEU A 382 2.71 -6.79 5.48
N VAL A 383 1.69 -6.65 6.32
CA VAL A 383 1.15 -5.35 6.71
C VAL A 383 1.54 -5.05 8.15
N TYR A 384 2.14 -3.88 8.40
CA TYR A 384 2.57 -3.42 9.71
C TYR A 384 1.60 -2.39 10.28
N ASN A 385 1.61 -2.22 11.62
CA ASN A 385 0.74 -1.24 12.30
C ASN A 385 1.19 0.21 12.06
N ASP A 386 2.50 0.44 11.93
CA ASP A 386 3.10 1.75 11.73
C ASP A 386 4.09 1.71 10.57
N PHE A 387 3.99 2.69 9.68
CA PHE A 387 4.88 2.85 8.53
C PHE A 387 6.36 2.98 8.94
N ASN A 388 6.64 3.68 10.04
CA ASN A 388 8.01 3.87 10.52
C ASN A 388 8.66 2.58 11.06
N SER A 389 7.86 1.56 11.36
CA SER A 389 8.35 0.25 11.81
C SER A 389 8.76 -0.69 10.67
N ILE A 390 8.48 -0.35 9.41
CA ILE A 390 8.71 -1.21 8.25
C ILE A 390 10.20 -1.57 8.14
N GLN A 391 11.07 -0.57 8.02
CA GLN A 391 12.48 -0.80 7.75
C GLN A 391 13.19 -1.59 8.86
N PRO A 392 13.03 -1.26 10.17
CA PRO A 392 13.60 -2.07 11.24
C PRO A 392 13.09 -3.50 11.28
N GLU A 393 11.80 -3.72 11.01
CA GLU A 393 11.18 -5.04 11.01
C GLU A 393 11.62 -5.89 9.81
N VAL A 394 11.71 -5.29 8.62
CA VAL A 394 12.23 -5.95 7.41
C VAL A 394 13.68 -6.36 7.60
N GLU A 395 14.52 -5.48 8.16
CA GLU A 395 15.92 -5.81 8.46
C GLU A 395 16.06 -6.92 9.52
N SER A 396 15.20 -6.92 10.54
CA SER A 396 15.17 -7.99 11.54
C SER A 396 14.81 -9.32 10.90
N LEU A 397 13.75 -9.34 10.08
CA LEU A 397 13.29 -10.56 9.40
C LEU A 397 14.29 -11.03 8.34
N ARG A 398 14.96 -10.12 7.63
CA ARG A 398 16.04 -10.44 6.69
C ARG A 398 17.20 -11.17 7.38
N LYS A 399 17.60 -10.72 8.57
CA LYS A 399 18.63 -11.40 9.38
C LYS A 399 18.17 -12.79 9.81
N GLU A 400 16.91 -12.94 10.22
CA GLU A 400 16.34 -14.22 10.63
C GLU A 400 16.29 -15.23 9.46
N ILE A 401 15.90 -14.76 8.26
CA ILE A 401 15.93 -15.55 7.02
C ILE A 401 17.37 -16.00 6.70
N LEU A 402 18.35 -15.08 6.79
CA LEU A 402 19.74 -15.37 6.48
C LEU A 402 20.39 -16.40 7.42
N VAL A 403 19.98 -16.42 8.68
CA VAL A 403 20.48 -17.40 9.67
C VAL A 403 19.91 -18.81 9.44
N SER A 404 18.77 -18.94 8.77
CA SER A 404 18.16 -20.23 8.44
C SER A 404 18.67 -20.75 7.09
N PRO A 405 19.47 -21.85 7.05
CA PRO A 405 20.03 -22.35 5.79
C PRO A 405 18.99 -22.75 4.75
N GLU A 406 17.83 -23.23 5.19
CA GLU A 406 16.72 -23.63 4.33
C GLU A 406 16.05 -22.41 3.69
N LEU A 407 15.75 -21.37 4.49
CA LEU A 407 15.04 -20.18 4.02
C LEU A 407 15.91 -19.26 3.18
N SER A 408 17.19 -19.13 3.52
CA SER A 408 18.13 -18.24 2.83
C SER A 408 18.37 -18.61 1.36
N GLN A 409 18.11 -19.86 0.99
CA GLN A 409 18.21 -20.34 -0.40
C GLN A 409 16.88 -20.26 -1.16
N GLU A 410 15.76 -20.14 -0.46
CA GLU A 410 14.44 -20.20 -1.07
C GLU A 410 13.75 -18.84 -1.20
N ILE A 411 13.84 -18.00 -0.17
CA ILE A 411 13.05 -16.77 -0.08
C ILE A 411 13.91 -15.53 0.16
N GLY A 412 13.41 -14.41 -0.37
CA GLY A 412 13.89 -13.08 -0.10
C GLY A 412 12.79 -12.19 0.47
N ILE A 413 13.17 -11.12 1.15
CA ILE A 413 12.24 -10.09 1.63
C ILE A 413 12.62 -8.74 1.07
N SER A 414 11.63 -8.00 0.58
CA SER A 414 11.77 -6.62 0.16
C SER A 414 10.70 -5.75 0.80
N SER A 415 11.05 -4.51 1.12
CA SER A 415 10.11 -3.51 1.60
C SER A 415 9.46 -2.78 0.43
N ILE A 416 8.32 -2.13 0.69
CA ILE A 416 7.70 -1.24 -0.28
C ILE A 416 8.61 -0.04 -0.60
N LEU A 417 9.47 0.36 0.34
CA LEU A 417 10.47 1.40 0.15
C LEU A 417 11.53 0.99 -0.87
N ASP A 418 11.87 -0.31 -0.92
CA ASP A 418 12.80 -0.86 -1.91
C ASP A 418 12.12 -1.02 -3.27
N ASN A 419 10.90 -1.56 -3.29
CA ASN A 419 10.16 -1.89 -4.52
C ASN A 419 9.58 -0.66 -5.23
N GLN A 420 9.28 0.42 -4.50
CA GLN A 420 8.74 1.68 -5.01
C GLN A 420 9.67 2.85 -4.65
N SER A 421 10.99 2.62 -4.75
CA SER A 421 12.02 3.59 -4.36
C SER A 421 11.85 4.94 -5.05
N ASP A 422 11.44 4.96 -6.32
CA ASP A 422 11.24 6.20 -7.08
C ASP A 422 10.17 7.09 -6.47
N ILE A 423 9.03 6.52 -6.07
CA ILE A 423 7.94 7.25 -5.42
C ILE A 423 8.40 7.78 -4.05
N PHE A 424 9.04 6.94 -3.24
CA PHE A 424 9.48 7.34 -1.89
C PHE A 424 10.64 8.32 -1.92
N ASN A 425 11.57 8.21 -2.87
CA ASN A 425 12.61 9.20 -3.10
C ASN A 425 11.99 10.55 -3.51
N TRP A 426 11.04 10.54 -4.45
CA TRP A 426 10.32 11.76 -4.82
C TRP A 426 9.58 12.40 -3.63
N LEU A 427 8.91 11.61 -2.78
CA LEU A 427 8.29 12.11 -1.55
C LEU A 427 9.32 12.75 -0.60
N SER A 428 10.54 12.19 -0.50
CA SER A 428 11.59 12.74 0.37
C SER A 428 12.11 14.10 -0.13
N PHE A 429 12.12 14.34 -1.43
CA PHE A 429 12.46 15.67 -1.98
C PHE A 429 11.45 16.75 -1.57
N LEU A 430 10.19 16.40 -1.33
CA LEU A 430 9.20 17.36 -0.82
C LEU A 430 9.58 17.87 0.56
N ASP A 431 10.18 17.05 1.42
CA ASP A 431 10.62 17.45 2.77
C ASP A 431 11.67 18.56 2.69
N ILE A 432 12.63 18.45 1.78
CA ILE A 432 13.68 19.47 1.58
C ILE A 432 13.05 20.80 1.17
N ASN A 433 12.11 20.78 0.23
CA ASN A 433 11.40 21.99 -0.21
C ASN A 433 10.62 22.63 0.93
N VAL A 434 9.96 21.83 1.78
CA VAL A 434 9.27 22.32 2.97
C VAL A 434 10.22 23.03 3.92
N TRP A 435 11.36 22.42 4.24
CA TRP A 435 12.35 23.04 5.12
C TRP A 435 12.86 24.37 4.57
N ILE A 436 13.09 24.46 3.26
CA ILE A 436 13.51 25.72 2.60
C ILE A 436 12.42 26.79 2.78
N ILE A 437 11.14 26.46 2.51
CA ILE A 437 10.02 27.39 2.65
C ILE A 437 9.87 27.83 4.11
N LEU A 438 9.91 26.90 5.07
CA LEU A 438 9.79 27.20 6.50
C LEU A 438 10.88 28.18 6.96
N ILE A 439 12.13 27.91 6.61
CA ILE A 439 13.27 28.74 6.98
C ILE A 439 13.14 30.13 6.34
N LEU A 440 12.79 30.20 5.05
CA LEU A 440 12.62 31.46 4.32
C LEU A 440 11.51 32.33 4.94
N MET A 441 10.37 31.74 5.24
CA MET A 441 9.21 32.44 5.82
C MET A 441 9.51 32.93 7.25
N VAL A 442 10.20 32.15 8.06
CA VAL A 442 10.66 32.57 9.38
C VAL A 442 11.65 33.75 9.24
N PHE A 443 12.57 33.68 8.29
CA PHE A 443 13.56 34.73 8.04
C PHE A 443 12.89 36.06 7.62
N ILE A 444 11.90 36.01 6.72
CA ILE A 444 11.10 37.17 6.33
C ILE A 444 10.37 37.76 7.54
N GLY A 445 9.77 36.90 8.38
CA GLY A 445 9.11 37.31 9.62
C GLY A 445 10.06 38.03 10.59
N ILE A 446 11.29 37.54 10.74
CA ILE A 446 12.34 38.15 11.58
C ILE A 446 12.70 39.54 11.06
N ILE A 447 12.97 39.70 9.76
CA ILE A 447 13.36 40.97 9.17
C ILE A 447 12.23 42.02 9.36
N ASN A 448 11.01 41.64 9.06
CA ASN A 448 9.86 42.56 9.18
C ASN A 448 9.60 42.96 10.63
N MET A 449 9.67 42.03 11.57
CA MET A 449 9.48 42.34 12.98
C MET A 449 10.65 43.14 13.57
N SER A 450 11.89 42.87 13.11
CA SER A 450 13.07 43.67 13.49
C SER A 450 12.95 45.12 13.03
N SER A 451 12.51 45.32 11.78
CA SER A 451 12.24 46.65 11.22
C SER A 451 11.12 47.39 11.99
N ALA A 452 10.02 46.70 12.30
CA ALA A 452 8.94 47.26 13.11
C ALA A 452 9.38 47.65 14.54
N LEU A 453 10.19 46.81 15.19
CA LEU A 453 10.74 47.12 16.51
C LEU A 453 11.65 48.33 16.44
N LEU A 454 12.54 48.41 15.44
CA LEU A 454 13.44 49.55 15.25
C LEU A 454 12.66 50.88 15.11
N VAL A 455 11.63 50.89 14.23
CA VAL A 455 10.77 52.05 14.05
C VAL A 455 10.02 52.39 15.33
N MET A 456 9.51 51.41 16.06
CA MET A 456 8.82 51.60 17.34
C MET A 456 9.75 52.23 18.39
N ILE A 457 11.04 51.86 18.42
CA ILE A 457 12.06 52.46 19.27
C ILE A 457 12.33 53.90 18.85
N LEU A 458 12.50 54.18 17.53
CA LEU A 458 12.78 55.50 17.00
C LEU A 458 11.66 56.48 17.27
N VAL A 459 10.41 56.12 17.03
CA VAL A 459 9.23 56.97 17.27
C VAL A 459 9.07 57.32 18.76
N ARG A 460 9.62 56.49 19.66
CA ARG A 460 9.51 56.68 21.10
C ARG A 460 10.81 57.12 21.77
N THR A 461 11.72 57.74 20.98
CA THR A 461 13.02 58.18 21.47
C THR A 461 12.90 59.14 22.66
N ASN A 462 11.96 60.08 22.61
CA ASN A 462 11.72 61.05 23.72
C ASN A 462 11.25 60.35 25.01
N PHE A 463 10.38 59.34 24.91
CA PHE A 463 9.97 58.50 26.03
C PHE A 463 11.13 57.73 26.61
N ILE A 464 12.00 57.15 25.78
CA ILE A 464 13.21 56.44 26.20
C ILE A 464 14.18 57.36 26.89
N GLY A 465 14.38 58.59 26.36
CA GLY A 465 15.21 59.61 26.96
C GLY A 465 14.73 60.02 28.37
N LEU A 466 13.42 60.25 28.51
CA LEU A 466 12.79 60.57 29.81
C LEU A 466 12.95 59.42 30.81
N MET A 467 12.71 58.17 30.42
CA MET A 467 12.90 57.00 31.27
C MET A 467 14.36 56.88 31.74
N LYS A 468 15.32 57.09 30.85
CA LYS A 468 16.76 57.08 31.21
C LYS A 468 17.13 58.24 32.16
N ALA A 469 16.57 59.41 31.94
CA ALA A 469 16.76 60.56 32.82
C ALA A 469 16.22 60.32 34.23
N MET A 470 15.16 59.55 34.37
CA MET A 470 14.59 59.07 35.65
C MET A 470 15.35 57.89 36.27
N GLY A 471 16.50 57.44 35.68
CA GLY A 471 17.31 56.36 36.21
C GLY A 471 16.97 54.95 35.72
N ALA A 472 16.10 54.81 34.70
CA ALA A 472 15.77 53.50 34.16
C ALA A 472 16.96 52.86 33.46
N ASN A 473 17.30 51.60 33.81
CA ASN A 473 18.37 50.83 33.19
C ASN A 473 18.00 50.44 31.77
N ASN A 474 19.00 50.39 30.88
CA ASN A 474 18.84 49.97 29.49
C ASN A 474 18.10 48.64 29.35
N TRP A 475 18.41 47.68 30.24
CA TRP A 475 17.77 46.37 30.23
C TRP A 475 16.25 46.42 30.55
N LEU A 476 15.85 47.29 31.43
CA LEU A 476 14.41 47.52 31.73
C LEU A 476 13.66 48.04 30.50
N ILE A 477 14.26 48.99 29.81
CA ILE A 477 13.68 49.57 28.61
C ILE A 477 13.64 48.55 27.46
N GLN A 478 14.75 47.80 27.24
CA GLN A 478 14.79 46.74 26.26
C GLN A 478 13.72 45.68 26.51
N LYS A 479 13.60 45.17 27.77
CA LYS A 479 12.52 44.25 28.13
C LYS A 479 11.13 44.79 27.80
N THR A 480 10.88 46.07 28.07
CA THR A 480 9.59 46.68 27.79
C THR A 480 9.24 46.62 26.30
N PHE A 481 10.20 46.89 25.39
CA PHE A 481 9.96 46.83 23.96
C PHE A 481 9.88 45.39 23.45
N ILE A 482 10.65 44.45 24.00
CA ILE A 482 10.56 43.01 23.68
C ILE A 482 9.18 42.46 24.10
N ILE A 483 8.69 42.80 25.30
CA ILE A 483 7.35 42.39 25.74
C ILE A 483 6.27 43.01 24.84
N GLN A 484 6.42 44.27 24.45
CA GLN A 484 5.49 44.91 23.51
C GLN A 484 5.48 44.16 22.15
N ALA A 485 6.66 43.80 21.63
CA ALA A 485 6.78 43.03 20.40
C ALA A 485 6.19 41.61 20.56
N ALA A 486 6.40 40.95 21.70
CA ALA A 486 5.80 39.64 21.99
C ALA A 486 4.26 39.68 21.94
N PHE A 487 3.62 40.74 22.48
CA PHE A 487 2.17 40.92 22.34
C PHE A 487 1.72 41.04 20.88
N LEU A 488 2.50 41.70 20.04
CA LEU A 488 2.18 41.84 18.61
C LEU A 488 2.36 40.50 17.89
N ILE A 489 3.39 39.74 18.22
CA ILE A 489 3.62 38.40 17.67
C ILE A 489 2.46 37.47 18.07
N VAL A 490 2.08 37.43 19.35
CA VAL A 490 0.93 36.60 19.81
C VAL A 490 -0.35 36.98 19.08
N ARG A 491 -0.60 38.28 18.87
CA ARG A 491 -1.76 38.71 18.09
C ARG A 491 -1.69 38.27 16.63
N ALA A 492 -0.53 38.29 16.02
CA ALA A 492 -0.29 37.76 14.67
C ALA A 492 -0.51 36.25 14.60
N LEU A 493 -0.02 35.50 15.59
CA LEU A 493 -0.21 34.06 15.68
C LEU A 493 -1.70 33.69 15.81
N ILE A 494 -2.48 34.42 16.61
CA ILE A 494 -3.93 34.18 16.75
C ILE A 494 -4.63 34.34 15.38
N TRP A 495 -4.42 35.47 14.71
CA TRP A 495 -5.04 35.70 13.40
C TRP A 495 -4.50 34.72 12.33
N GLY A 496 -3.20 34.43 12.34
CA GLY A 496 -2.58 33.48 11.45
C GLY A 496 -3.15 32.07 11.59
N ASN A 497 -3.38 31.61 12.83
CA ASN A 497 -4.02 30.31 13.07
C ASN A 497 -5.50 30.31 12.63
N ILE A 498 -6.28 31.33 12.96
CA ILE A 498 -7.71 31.39 12.58
C ILE A 498 -7.84 31.31 11.05
N ILE A 499 -7.06 32.09 10.33
CA ILE A 499 -7.12 32.14 8.86
C ILE A 499 -6.50 30.87 8.26
N GLY A 500 -5.32 30.45 8.74
CA GLY A 500 -4.59 29.28 8.21
C GLY A 500 -5.36 27.97 8.41
N VAL A 501 -5.87 27.73 9.61
CA VAL A 501 -6.70 26.54 9.89
C VAL A 501 -8.03 26.63 9.12
N GLY A 502 -8.62 27.82 9.02
CA GLY A 502 -9.84 28.03 8.23
C GLY A 502 -9.65 27.69 6.75
N LEU A 503 -8.56 28.14 6.14
CA LEU A 503 -8.24 27.82 4.73
C LEU A 503 -7.95 26.32 4.56
N ALA A 504 -7.21 25.73 5.48
CA ALA A 504 -6.92 24.29 5.47
C ALA A 504 -8.23 23.48 5.55
N PHE A 505 -9.13 23.82 6.46
CA PHE A 505 -10.44 23.17 6.61
C PHE A 505 -11.32 23.34 5.36
N LEU A 506 -11.30 24.52 4.73
CA LEU A 506 -12.03 24.74 3.48
C LEU A 506 -11.50 23.84 2.35
N GLN A 507 -10.18 23.70 2.22
CA GLN A 507 -9.59 22.82 1.23
C GLN A 507 -9.92 21.35 1.51
N GLU A 508 -9.82 20.89 2.76
CA GLU A 508 -10.13 19.51 3.18
C GLU A 508 -11.59 19.14 2.85
N LYS A 509 -12.54 20.06 3.10
CA LYS A 509 -13.96 19.79 2.92
C LYS A 509 -14.45 19.95 1.48
N PHE A 510 -13.96 20.95 0.76
CA PHE A 510 -14.48 21.34 -0.56
C PHE A 510 -13.56 20.96 -1.73
N HIS A 511 -12.34 20.46 -1.46
CA HIS A 511 -11.38 20.05 -2.51
C HIS A 511 -11.23 21.12 -3.61
N LEU A 512 -11.07 22.40 -3.19
CA LEU A 512 -11.04 23.55 -4.09
C LEU A 512 -9.90 23.49 -5.10
N ILE A 513 -8.72 23.04 -4.64
CA ILE A 513 -7.53 22.87 -5.47
C ILE A 513 -7.47 21.40 -5.89
N ARG A 514 -7.76 21.16 -7.16
CA ARG A 514 -7.66 19.83 -7.79
C ARG A 514 -6.27 19.61 -8.36
N LEU A 515 -5.84 18.37 -8.37
CA LEU A 515 -4.58 17.91 -8.95
C LEU A 515 -4.84 17.03 -10.17
N ASN A 516 -3.84 16.88 -11.03
CA ASN A 516 -3.88 15.89 -12.09
C ASN A 516 -3.42 14.54 -11.52
N PRO A 517 -4.28 13.49 -11.45
CA PRO A 517 -3.92 12.20 -10.90
C PRO A 517 -2.75 11.49 -11.62
N GLU A 518 -2.57 11.75 -12.92
CA GLU A 518 -1.48 11.18 -13.71
C GLU A 518 -0.09 11.65 -13.26
N VAL A 519 -0.01 12.86 -12.67
CA VAL A 519 1.26 13.48 -12.25
C VAL A 519 1.46 13.38 -10.74
N TYR A 520 0.39 13.58 -9.98
CA TYR A 520 0.46 13.71 -8.52
C TYR A 520 -0.11 12.52 -7.75
N TYR A 521 -0.64 11.50 -8.44
CA TYR A 521 -1.28 10.31 -7.84
C TYR A 521 -2.51 10.62 -6.96
N LEU A 522 -3.03 11.86 -7.00
CA LEU A 522 -4.12 12.35 -6.17
C LEU A 522 -5.04 13.28 -6.97
N ASP A 523 -6.35 13.23 -6.70
CA ASP A 523 -7.36 14.05 -7.37
C ASP A 523 -7.42 15.48 -6.84
N ALA A 524 -7.01 15.72 -5.60
CA ALA A 524 -7.01 17.02 -4.95
C ALA A 524 -5.86 17.15 -3.95
N VAL A 525 -5.49 18.39 -3.61
CA VAL A 525 -4.48 18.67 -2.59
C VAL A 525 -5.00 18.19 -1.23
N PRO A 526 -4.38 17.15 -0.65
CA PRO A 526 -4.79 16.62 0.65
C PRO A 526 -4.29 17.54 1.76
N ILE A 527 -5.08 17.68 2.80
CA ILE A 527 -4.73 18.44 4.00
C ILE A 527 -4.77 17.50 5.20
N GLN A 528 -3.71 17.48 5.97
CA GLN A 528 -3.71 16.81 7.26
C GLN A 528 -3.34 17.79 8.38
N LEU A 529 -4.34 18.16 9.18
CA LEU A 529 -4.15 19.02 10.34
C LEU A 529 -3.78 18.20 11.57
N ASN A 530 -2.56 18.37 12.06
CA ASN A 530 -2.12 17.77 13.32
C ASN A 530 -1.94 18.87 14.37
N VAL A 531 -2.72 18.79 15.46
CA VAL A 531 -2.70 19.77 16.56
C VAL A 531 -1.30 19.92 17.15
N LEU A 532 -0.53 18.84 17.26
CA LEU A 532 0.84 18.89 17.80
C LEU A 532 1.76 19.73 16.90
N HIS A 533 1.68 19.56 15.58
CA HIS A 533 2.48 20.34 14.62
C HIS A 533 2.09 21.85 14.68
N ILE A 534 0.79 22.16 14.81
CA ILE A 534 0.32 23.54 14.96
C ILE A 534 0.92 24.17 16.23
N ILE A 535 0.87 23.47 17.37
CA ILE A 535 1.42 23.95 18.65
C ILE A 535 2.93 24.15 18.53
N LEU A 536 3.66 23.18 17.99
CA LEU A 536 5.12 23.26 17.82
C LEU A 536 5.50 24.43 16.91
N LEU A 537 4.79 24.62 15.79
CA LEU A 537 5.02 25.72 14.86
C LEU A 537 4.82 27.08 15.54
N ASN A 538 3.76 27.24 16.34
CA ASN A 538 3.47 28.48 17.09
C ASN A 538 4.55 28.77 18.11
N ILE A 539 4.96 27.77 18.90
CA ILE A 539 6.02 27.93 19.90
C ILE A 539 7.35 28.27 19.22
N ALA A 540 7.71 27.54 18.17
CA ALA A 540 8.95 27.79 17.41
C ALA A 540 8.97 29.21 16.85
N THR A 541 7.90 29.64 16.18
CA THR A 541 7.78 30.99 15.62
C THR A 541 7.91 32.06 16.70
N LEU A 542 7.22 31.89 17.84
CA LEU A 542 7.28 32.82 18.97
C LEU A 542 8.70 32.93 19.53
N VAL A 543 9.34 31.79 19.81
CA VAL A 543 10.69 31.73 20.40
C VAL A 543 11.72 32.33 19.45
N ILE A 544 11.71 31.93 18.19
CA ILE A 544 12.67 32.42 17.18
C ILE A 544 12.51 33.94 16.99
N CYS A 545 11.28 34.43 16.84
CA CYS A 545 11.05 35.87 16.71
C CYS A 545 11.52 36.66 17.95
N ILE A 546 11.23 36.18 19.17
CA ILE A 546 11.68 36.85 20.40
C ILE A 546 13.21 36.88 20.49
N VAL A 547 13.88 35.76 20.20
CA VAL A 547 15.35 35.69 20.22
C VAL A 547 15.96 36.63 19.18
N ALA A 548 15.42 36.66 17.97
CA ALA A 548 15.88 37.54 16.90
C ALA A 548 15.73 39.03 17.27
N LEU A 549 14.72 39.41 18.03
CA LEU A 549 14.48 40.78 18.48
C LEU A 549 15.49 41.28 19.52
N LEU A 550 16.27 40.40 20.14
CA LEU A 550 17.34 40.82 21.05
C LEU A 550 18.41 41.67 20.34
N ILE A 551 18.66 41.41 19.05
CA ILE A 551 19.64 42.17 18.28
C ILE A 551 19.23 43.63 18.07
N PRO A 552 18.06 43.92 17.46
CA PRO A 552 17.60 45.29 17.24
C PRO A 552 17.29 46.03 18.55
N SER A 553 16.88 45.33 19.61
CA SER A 553 16.59 45.93 20.91
C SER A 553 17.83 46.62 21.56
N ARG A 554 19.06 46.21 21.18
CA ARG A 554 20.31 46.83 21.64
C ARG A 554 20.43 48.28 21.19
N PHE A 555 19.73 48.72 20.14
CA PHE A 555 19.69 50.14 19.74
C PHE A 555 19.19 51.07 20.84
N VAL A 556 18.35 50.58 21.76
CA VAL A 556 17.91 51.34 22.95
C VAL A 556 19.09 51.86 23.77
N ALA A 557 20.20 51.07 23.87
CA ALA A 557 21.36 51.47 24.63
C ALA A 557 22.07 52.69 24.02
N LYS A 558 22.03 52.88 22.70
CA LYS A 558 22.67 53.97 21.97
C LYS A 558 21.94 55.30 22.06
N ILE A 559 20.69 55.35 22.57
CA ILE A 559 19.90 56.59 22.70
C ILE A 559 20.39 57.35 23.93
N SER A 560 20.95 58.57 23.70
CA SER A 560 21.40 59.48 24.76
C SER A 560 20.23 60.30 25.31
N PRO A 561 20.07 60.41 26.65
CA PRO A 561 19.04 61.27 27.26
C PRO A 561 19.09 62.72 26.81
N VAL A 562 20.32 63.26 26.72
CA VAL A 562 20.56 64.68 26.39
C VAL A 562 20.08 65.03 24.98
N LYS A 563 20.37 64.14 24.00
CA LYS A 563 19.95 64.34 22.60
C LYS A 563 18.45 64.12 22.41
N SER A 564 17.83 63.25 23.22
CA SER A 564 16.41 62.89 23.08
C SER A 564 15.44 63.96 23.63
N ILE A 565 15.90 64.83 24.57
CA ILE A 565 15.08 65.87 25.19
C ILE A 565 15.24 67.22 24.47
N LYS A 566 16.31 67.41 23.68
CA LYS A 566 16.64 68.66 22.96
C LYS A 566 15.89 68.85 21.61
N PHE A 567 15.21 67.84 21.11
CA PHE A 567 14.40 67.92 19.87
C PHE A 567 12.91 68.06 20.22
N ASN A 568 12.49 69.32 20.47
CA ASN A 568 11.14 69.85 20.28
C ASN A 568 11.27 71.18 19.59
#